data_ecd2e6c6fdbd5adaf6718bde9d2a22cd
#
_entry.id   ecd2e6c6fdbd5adaf6718bde9d2a22cd
#
_cell.length_a   1.000
_cell.length_b   1.000
_cell.length_c   1.000
_cell.angle_alpha   90.00
_cell.angle_beta   90.00
_cell.angle_gamma   90.00
#
_symmetry.space_group_name_H-M   'P 1'
#
loop_
_entity.id
_entity.type
_entity.pdbx_description
1 polymer ?
#
loop_
_entity_poly.entity_id
_entity_poly.type
_entity_poly.pdbx_seq_one_letter_code
_entity_poly.pdbx_strand_id
1 'polypeptide(L)'
;MGDTNLTNVDMQVHRAGSAMATKGPSEWFTGRVRIDKIFNAPAPARVGVAIVNFEPGARTNWHTHPLGQALLVTDGVGWTQCEGGPKTEIRAGDLIWCNCGRRHWHGATDATAMQHVAINEALDGKAVDWMEAVTDEVFLSGPVRKD
;
A
#
# COMPACT_ATOMS: atom_id res chain seq x y z
N MET A 1 -17.91 -1.84 27.10
CA MET A 1 -17.81 -2.55 26.15
C MET A 1 -17.76 -3.98 26.39
N GLY A 2 -18.60 -4.61 26.02
CA GLY A 2 -18.76 -6.00 26.26
C GLY A 2 -17.59 -6.79 25.71
N ASP A 3 -17.15 -7.72 26.50
CA ASP A 3 -16.19 -8.65 26.04
C ASP A 3 -16.75 -9.39 24.86
N THR A 4 -16.14 -9.24 23.75
CA THR A 4 -16.46 -10.08 22.64
C THR A 4 -16.02 -11.48 23.01
N ASN A 5 -16.94 -12.31 23.32
CA ASN A 5 -16.64 -13.71 23.49
C ASN A 5 -16.32 -14.27 22.11
N LEU A 6 -15.03 -14.33 21.81
CA LEU A 6 -14.56 -14.74 20.49
C LEU A 6 -15.01 -16.14 20.08
N THR A 7 -15.41 -16.96 21.05
CA THR A 7 -15.89 -18.32 20.75
C THR A 7 -17.26 -18.35 20.06
N ASN A 8 -17.98 -17.22 20.10
CA ASN A 8 -19.32 -17.12 19.50
C ASN A 8 -19.40 -16.18 18.31
N VAL A 9 -18.25 -15.79 17.78
CA VAL A 9 -18.21 -14.85 16.64
C VAL A 9 -18.16 -15.64 15.34
N ASP A 10 -19.13 -15.39 14.49
CA ASP A 10 -19.15 -15.93 13.14
C ASP A 10 -18.07 -15.25 12.28
N MET A 11 -17.88 -15.77 11.07
CA MET A 11 -17.00 -15.12 10.09
C MET A 11 -17.41 -13.66 9.93
N GLN A 12 -16.43 -12.77 9.95
CA GLN A 12 -16.65 -11.36 9.68
C GLN A 12 -16.55 -11.11 8.19
N VAL A 13 -17.66 -10.68 7.59
CA VAL A 13 -17.68 -10.38 6.17
C VAL A 13 -17.79 -8.87 5.98
N HIS A 14 -16.72 -8.28 5.45
CA HIS A 14 -16.68 -6.86 5.11
C HIS A 14 -17.03 -6.73 3.64
N ARG A 15 -18.29 -6.41 3.35
CA ARG A 15 -18.81 -6.38 1.98
C ARG A 15 -18.12 -5.31 1.14
N ALA A 16 -17.98 -5.60 -0.14
CA ALA A 16 -17.50 -4.60 -1.09
C ALA A 16 -18.43 -3.37 -1.04
N GLY A 17 -17.81 -2.18 -1.03
CA GLY A 17 -18.56 -0.93 -0.96
C GLY A 17 -19.16 -0.59 0.39
N SER A 18 -18.94 -1.40 1.42
CA SER A 18 -19.50 -1.14 2.75
C SER A 18 -18.75 -0.05 3.51
N ALA A 19 -17.50 0.21 3.17
CA ALA A 19 -16.71 1.28 3.77
C ALA A 19 -16.73 2.50 2.86
N MET A 20 -16.79 3.69 3.47
CA MET A 20 -16.68 4.93 2.71
C MET A 20 -15.26 5.09 2.20
N ALA A 21 -15.12 5.38 0.91
CA ALA A 21 -13.82 5.69 0.33
C ALA A 21 -13.29 7.00 0.94
N THR A 22 -12.01 7.02 1.24
CA THR A 22 -11.35 8.19 1.81
C THR A 22 -10.21 8.65 0.90
N LYS A 23 -9.92 9.96 0.96
CA LYS A 23 -8.78 10.52 0.25
C LYS A 23 -7.50 10.14 0.99
N GLY A 24 -6.47 9.70 0.26
CA GLY A 24 -5.16 9.47 0.83
C GLY A 24 -4.57 10.77 1.37
N PRO A 25 -4.07 10.79 2.62
CA PRO A 25 -3.50 12.01 3.21
C PRO A 25 -2.29 12.52 2.40
N SER A 26 -2.22 13.85 2.23
CA SER A 26 -1.09 14.47 1.52
C SER A 26 0.24 14.31 2.26
N GLU A 27 0.18 13.97 3.54
CA GLU A 27 1.37 13.68 4.35
C GLU A 27 2.05 12.36 3.95
N TRP A 28 1.31 11.45 3.29
CA TRP A 28 1.79 10.12 2.91
C TRP A 28 1.82 9.87 1.41
N PHE A 29 1.15 10.72 0.63
CA PHE A 29 0.99 10.52 -0.81
C PHE A 29 1.19 11.81 -1.57
N THR A 30 1.68 11.67 -2.80
CA THR A 30 1.67 12.72 -3.81
C THR A 30 0.66 12.33 -4.88
N GLY A 31 -0.10 13.31 -5.35
CA GLY A 31 -1.13 13.07 -6.36
C GLY A 31 -2.44 12.59 -5.76
N ARG A 32 -3.33 12.12 -6.63
CA ARG A 32 -4.67 11.73 -6.22
C ARG A 32 -4.72 10.25 -5.89
N VAL A 33 -4.98 9.96 -4.62
CA VAL A 33 -5.08 8.60 -4.08
C VAL A 33 -6.39 8.44 -3.34
N ARG A 34 -7.06 7.32 -3.58
CA ARG A 34 -8.29 6.96 -2.87
C ARG A 34 -8.07 5.64 -2.14
N ILE A 35 -8.43 5.61 -0.87
CA ILE A 35 -8.37 4.39 -0.05
C ILE A 35 -9.80 3.87 0.08
N ASP A 36 -10.08 2.69 -0.48
CA ASP A 36 -11.43 2.14 -0.51
C ASP A 36 -11.77 1.35 0.74
N LYS A 37 -10.78 0.73 1.38
CA LYS A 37 -11.02 -0.09 2.56
C LYS A 37 -9.77 -0.15 3.40
N ILE A 38 -10.00 -0.08 4.71
CA ILE A 38 -8.96 -0.35 5.70
C ILE A 38 -9.54 -1.36 6.69
N PHE A 39 -8.80 -2.42 6.95
CA PHE A 39 -9.15 -3.40 7.96
C PHE A 39 -7.92 -3.69 8.81
N ASN A 40 -8.12 -3.64 10.13
CA ASN A 40 -7.09 -4.05 11.07
C ASN A 40 -7.67 -5.19 11.89
N ALA A 41 -7.00 -6.34 11.90
CA ALA A 41 -7.45 -7.49 12.65
C ALA A 41 -7.41 -7.20 14.15
N PRO A 42 -8.35 -7.74 14.92
CA PRO A 42 -8.32 -7.57 16.38
C PRO A 42 -7.17 -8.35 16.98
N ALA A 43 -6.63 -7.81 18.08
CA ALA A 43 -5.57 -8.48 18.83
C ALA A 43 -6.03 -9.89 19.28
N PRO A 44 -5.13 -10.89 19.31
CA PRO A 44 -3.69 -10.80 19.18
C PRO A 44 -3.16 -10.78 17.73
N ALA A 45 -4.03 -10.83 16.73
CA ALA A 45 -3.61 -10.68 15.36
C ALA A 45 -3.09 -9.25 15.13
N ARG A 46 -2.16 -9.09 14.16
CA ARG A 46 -1.52 -7.80 13.92
C ARG A 46 -1.61 -7.39 12.44
N VAL A 47 -2.34 -8.14 11.64
CA VAL A 47 -2.43 -7.88 10.21
C VAL A 47 -3.36 -6.70 9.94
N GLY A 48 -2.89 -5.83 9.05
CA GLY A 48 -3.68 -4.75 8.48
C GLY A 48 -3.79 -4.94 6.98
N VAL A 49 -4.93 -4.58 6.42
CA VAL A 49 -5.21 -4.67 4.98
C VAL A 49 -5.81 -3.36 4.51
N ALA A 50 -5.32 -2.85 3.38
CA ALA A 50 -5.87 -1.65 2.76
C ALA A 50 -5.98 -1.83 1.25
N ILE A 51 -7.06 -1.32 0.67
CA ILE A 51 -7.23 -1.28 -0.79
C ILE A 51 -6.99 0.17 -1.20
N VAL A 52 -5.97 0.38 -2.03
CA VAL A 52 -5.50 1.72 -2.39
C VAL A 52 -5.51 1.89 -3.90
N ASN A 53 -6.05 3.01 -4.34
CA ASN A 53 -6.15 3.38 -5.75
C ASN A 53 -5.31 4.61 -6.03
N PHE A 54 -4.46 4.51 -7.04
CA PHE A 54 -3.57 5.59 -7.46
C PHE A 54 -3.96 6.05 -8.85
N GLU A 55 -4.27 7.33 -9.01
CA GLU A 55 -4.43 7.92 -10.33
C GLU A 55 -3.06 8.10 -11.01
N PRO A 56 -3.00 8.25 -12.34
CA PRO A 56 -1.71 8.48 -13.00
C PRO A 56 -0.91 9.61 -12.34
N GLY A 57 0.36 9.36 -12.10
CA GLY A 57 1.25 10.31 -11.41
C GLY A 57 1.25 10.19 -9.89
N ALA A 58 0.29 9.50 -9.31
CA ALA A 58 0.19 9.38 -7.86
C ALA A 58 1.10 8.28 -7.30
N ARG A 59 1.65 8.52 -6.12
CA ARG A 59 2.56 7.57 -5.45
C ARG A 59 2.62 7.85 -3.96
N THR A 60 3.12 6.86 -3.22
CA THR A 60 3.41 7.04 -1.80
C THR A 60 4.64 7.91 -1.61
N ASN A 61 4.79 8.47 -0.42
CA ASN A 61 6.09 8.97 0.04
C ASN A 61 7.06 7.80 0.20
N TRP A 62 8.34 8.12 0.35
CA TRP A 62 9.33 7.15 0.82
C TRP A 62 8.89 6.61 2.17
N HIS A 63 9.06 5.31 2.40
CA HIS A 63 8.70 4.70 3.67
C HIS A 63 9.37 3.34 3.87
N THR A 64 9.28 2.85 5.09
CA THR A 64 9.74 1.51 5.47
C THR A 64 8.65 0.82 6.29
N HIS A 65 8.77 -0.49 6.41
CA HIS A 65 7.86 -1.32 7.21
C HIS A 65 8.68 -2.16 8.18
N PRO A 66 8.39 -2.14 9.49
CA PRO A 66 9.16 -2.92 10.45
C PRO A 66 9.10 -4.43 10.21
N LEU A 67 8.00 -4.93 9.69
CA LEU A 67 7.79 -6.35 9.42
C LEU A 67 7.53 -6.66 7.95
N GLY A 68 7.84 -5.70 7.06
CA GLY A 68 7.59 -5.87 5.63
C GLY A 68 6.14 -5.63 5.25
N GLN A 69 5.88 -5.65 3.95
CA GLN A 69 4.56 -5.46 3.39
C GLN A 69 4.40 -6.31 2.14
N ALA A 70 3.27 -6.97 1.99
CA ALA A 70 2.89 -7.59 0.73
C ALA A 70 1.94 -6.66 -0.02
N LEU A 71 2.16 -6.51 -1.32
CA LEU A 71 1.26 -5.81 -2.22
C LEU A 71 0.75 -6.80 -3.26
N LEU A 72 -0.56 -6.89 -3.39
CA LEU A 72 -1.18 -7.63 -4.48
C LEU A 72 -1.82 -6.61 -5.41
N VAL A 73 -1.28 -6.47 -6.61
CA VAL A 73 -1.84 -5.57 -7.61
C VAL A 73 -3.12 -6.21 -8.17
N THR A 74 -4.21 -5.47 -8.13
CA THR A 74 -5.53 -5.97 -8.54
C THR A 74 -6.04 -5.33 -9.83
N ASP A 75 -5.49 -4.17 -10.19
CA ASP A 75 -5.91 -3.47 -11.41
C ASP A 75 -4.83 -2.51 -11.88
N GLY A 76 -4.71 -2.34 -13.18
CA GLY A 76 -3.83 -1.36 -13.77
C GLY A 76 -2.35 -1.72 -13.77
N VAL A 77 -1.53 -0.69 -13.93
CA VAL A 77 -0.08 -0.81 -14.01
C VAL A 77 0.53 0.28 -13.15
N GLY A 78 1.49 -0.08 -12.33
CA GLY A 78 2.19 0.85 -11.46
C GLY A 78 3.69 0.61 -11.44
N TRP A 79 4.36 1.37 -10.58
CA TRP A 79 5.80 1.27 -10.36
C TRP A 79 6.09 1.10 -8.88
N THR A 80 7.21 0.44 -8.60
CA THR A 80 7.80 0.38 -7.26
C THR A 80 9.31 0.51 -7.37
N GLN A 81 9.93 1.06 -6.32
CA GLN A 81 11.38 1.27 -6.32
C GLN A 81 11.91 1.29 -4.88
N CYS A 82 12.95 0.51 -4.63
CA CYS A 82 13.79 0.69 -3.45
C CYS A 82 14.84 1.73 -3.76
N GLU A 83 15.19 2.56 -2.79
CA GLU A 83 16.17 3.63 -2.96
C GLU A 83 17.48 3.07 -3.53
N GLY A 84 17.94 3.68 -4.62
CA GLY A 84 19.17 3.26 -5.31
C GLY A 84 19.01 2.03 -6.20
N GLY A 85 17.83 1.42 -6.23
CA GLY A 85 17.54 0.27 -7.08
C GLY A 85 16.77 0.66 -8.35
N PRO A 86 16.47 -0.35 -9.19
CA PRO A 86 15.71 -0.10 -10.41
C PRO A 86 14.25 0.19 -10.11
N LYS A 87 13.64 1.06 -10.90
CA LYS A 87 12.20 1.24 -10.91
C LYS A 87 11.59 0.06 -11.64
N THR A 88 10.68 -0.64 -11.01
CA THR A 88 10.12 -1.90 -11.53
C THR A 88 8.64 -1.72 -11.81
N GLU A 89 8.21 -2.17 -13.00
CA GLU A 89 6.79 -2.18 -13.34
C GLU A 89 6.09 -3.31 -12.62
N ILE A 90 4.92 -3.02 -12.09
CA ILE A 90 4.03 -3.98 -11.43
C ILE A 90 2.66 -3.94 -12.08
N ARG A 91 2.04 -5.11 -12.27
CA ARG A 91 0.78 -5.27 -13.00
C ARG A 91 -0.22 -6.09 -12.22
N ALA A 92 -1.49 -5.98 -12.60
CA ALA A 92 -2.55 -6.80 -12.02
C ALA A 92 -2.18 -8.28 -11.99
N GLY A 93 -2.28 -8.88 -10.81
CA GLY A 93 -1.87 -10.26 -10.55
C GLY A 93 -0.50 -10.42 -9.93
N ASP A 94 0.33 -9.37 -9.96
CA ASP A 94 1.66 -9.43 -9.35
C ASP A 94 1.58 -9.32 -7.84
N LEU A 95 2.44 -10.08 -7.16
CA LEU A 95 2.63 -10.01 -5.72
C LEU A 95 4.03 -9.49 -5.44
N ILE A 96 4.12 -8.41 -4.68
CA ILE A 96 5.39 -7.76 -4.34
C ILE A 96 5.61 -7.90 -2.84
N TRP A 97 6.81 -8.31 -2.43
CA TRP A 97 7.22 -8.28 -1.04
C TRP A 97 8.13 -7.08 -0.81
N CYS A 98 7.63 -6.11 -0.05
CA CYS A 98 8.32 -4.85 0.21
C CYS A 98 9.12 -4.95 1.51
N ASN A 99 10.31 -5.46 1.43
CA ASN A 99 11.24 -5.50 2.54
C ASN A 99 12.68 -5.57 2.01
N CYS A 100 13.07 -4.55 1.25
CA CYS A 100 14.38 -4.53 0.62
C CYS A 100 15.49 -4.00 1.55
N GLY A 101 15.19 -3.76 2.82
CA GLY A 101 16.16 -3.21 3.78
C GLY A 101 16.46 -1.74 3.58
N ARG A 102 15.76 -1.09 2.66
CA ARG A 102 15.91 0.33 2.32
C ARG A 102 14.52 0.95 2.27
N ARG A 103 14.47 2.27 2.29
CA ARG A 103 13.20 2.95 2.03
C ARG A 103 12.78 2.71 0.58
N HIS A 104 11.48 2.70 0.35
CA HIS A 104 10.90 2.43 -0.95
C HIS A 104 9.63 3.24 -1.14
N TRP A 105 9.12 3.23 -2.37
CA TRP A 105 7.83 3.81 -2.72
C TRP A 105 7.14 2.93 -3.76
N HIS A 106 5.84 3.10 -3.88
CA HIS A 106 5.05 2.49 -4.94
C HIS A 106 3.88 3.41 -5.32
N GLY A 107 3.35 3.19 -6.50
CA GLY A 107 2.25 4.00 -7.01
C GLY A 107 1.89 3.65 -8.44
N ALA A 108 1.16 4.57 -9.07
CA ALA A 108 0.81 4.48 -10.48
C ALA A 108 2.06 4.73 -11.36
N THR A 109 1.90 4.63 -12.67
CA THR A 109 2.87 5.19 -13.60
C THR A 109 2.50 6.65 -13.90
N ASP A 110 3.27 7.32 -14.72
CA ASP A 110 2.92 8.66 -15.19
C ASP A 110 1.70 8.67 -16.13
N ALA A 111 1.35 7.53 -16.70
CA ALA A 111 0.30 7.42 -17.70
C ALA A 111 -0.87 6.52 -17.31
N THR A 112 -0.69 5.60 -16.34
CA THR A 112 -1.69 4.60 -15.99
C THR A 112 -2.01 4.61 -14.51
N ALA A 113 -3.27 4.36 -14.17
CA ALA A 113 -3.71 4.15 -12.79
C ALA A 113 -3.35 2.73 -12.33
N MET A 114 -3.32 2.55 -11.01
CA MET A 114 -3.03 1.25 -10.41
C MET A 114 -3.81 1.09 -9.11
N GLN A 115 -4.32 -0.11 -8.87
CA GLN A 115 -4.93 -0.49 -7.61
C GLN A 115 -4.18 -1.66 -7.01
N HIS A 116 -3.94 -1.61 -5.70
CA HIS A 116 -3.39 -2.78 -5.00
C HIS A 116 -4.06 -2.98 -3.65
N VAL A 117 -3.94 -4.22 -3.15
CA VAL A 117 -4.21 -4.57 -1.77
C VAL A 117 -2.88 -4.56 -1.04
N ALA A 118 -2.78 -3.77 0.02
CA ALA A 118 -1.61 -3.72 0.88
C ALA A 118 -1.89 -4.55 2.13
N ILE A 119 -0.97 -5.45 2.48
CA ILE A 119 -1.09 -6.34 3.63
C ILE A 119 0.19 -6.21 4.45
N ASN A 120 0.05 -5.78 5.71
CA ASN A 120 1.22 -5.63 6.58
C ASN A 120 0.88 -5.94 8.02
N GLU A 121 1.90 -6.14 8.82
CA GLU A 121 1.76 -6.37 10.25
C GLU A 121 2.32 -5.20 11.03
N ALA A 122 1.69 -4.91 12.16
CA ALA A 122 2.19 -3.89 13.08
C ALA A 122 3.20 -4.49 14.06
N LEU A 123 4.26 -3.76 14.33
CA LEU A 123 5.21 -4.05 15.41
C LEU A 123 5.07 -2.94 16.42
N ASP A 124 4.69 -3.29 17.65
CA ASP A 124 4.46 -2.32 18.72
C ASP A 124 3.49 -1.21 18.30
N GLY A 125 2.43 -1.60 17.57
CA GLY A 125 1.38 -0.69 17.12
C GLY A 125 1.71 0.11 15.86
N LYS A 126 2.88 -0.11 15.24
CA LYS A 126 3.31 0.66 14.08
C LYS A 126 3.59 -0.26 12.89
N ALA A 127 2.99 0.03 11.75
CA ALA A 127 3.17 -0.77 10.53
C ALA A 127 4.01 -0.05 9.47
N VAL A 128 4.14 1.27 9.54
CA VAL A 128 4.81 2.08 8.52
C VAL A 128 5.59 3.21 9.18
N ASP A 129 6.81 3.45 8.69
CA ASP A 129 7.58 4.66 9.00
C ASP A 129 7.58 5.55 7.75
N TRP A 130 6.78 6.60 7.78
CA TRP A 130 6.64 7.53 6.67
C TRP A 130 7.78 8.55 6.63
N MET A 131 8.25 8.85 5.43
CA MET A 131 9.33 9.78 5.17
C MET A 131 8.89 10.84 4.16
N GLU A 132 9.85 11.54 3.53
CA GLU A 132 9.53 12.61 2.61
C GLU A 132 8.90 12.14 1.29
N ALA A 133 8.30 13.08 0.59
CA ALA A 133 7.68 12.81 -0.70
C ALA A 133 8.73 12.40 -1.75
N VAL A 134 8.29 11.54 -2.66
CA VAL A 134 9.09 11.20 -3.84
C VAL A 134 8.92 12.34 -4.85
N THR A 135 10.02 12.99 -5.20
CA THR A 135 9.98 14.11 -6.15
C THR A 135 9.59 13.64 -7.56
N ASP A 136 9.08 14.56 -8.37
CA ASP A 136 8.79 14.26 -9.77
C ASP A 136 10.05 13.80 -10.52
N GLU A 137 11.19 14.39 -10.18
CA GLU A 137 12.46 14.00 -10.77
C GLU A 137 12.77 12.53 -10.53
N VAL A 138 12.63 12.04 -9.29
CA VAL A 138 12.84 10.64 -8.95
C VAL A 138 11.78 9.75 -9.60
N PHE A 139 10.54 10.16 -9.51
CA PHE A 139 9.41 9.39 -10.04
C PHE A 139 9.54 9.16 -11.56
N LEU A 140 9.98 10.17 -12.29
CA LEU A 140 10.07 10.12 -13.74
C LEU A 140 11.43 9.67 -14.28
N SER A 141 12.43 9.49 -13.42
CA SER A 141 13.79 9.18 -13.86
C SER A 141 14.00 7.69 -14.11
N GLY A 142 15.00 7.43 -14.94
CA GLY A 142 15.58 6.11 -15.13
C GLY A 142 14.76 5.17 -16.00
N PRO A 143 15.36 4.04 -16.35
CA PRO A 143 14.64 2.99 -17.05
C PRO A 143 13.70 2.27 -16.11
N VAL A 144 12.67 1.66 -16.69
CA VAL A 144 11.72 0.82 -15.98
C VAL A 144 12.01 -0.63 -16.29
N ARG A 145 12.24 -1.41 -15.24
CA ARG A 145 12.42 -2.85 -15.36
C ARG A 145 11.04 -3.50 -15.47
N LYS A 146 10.85 -4.35 -16.47
CA LYS A 146 9.55 -4.96 -16.78
C LYS A 146 9.52 -6.48 -16.62
N ASP A 147 10.60 -7.10 -16.19
CA ASP A 147 10.71 -8.55 -16.04
C ASP A 147 10.96 -8.99 -14.60
#